data_b33eb8747259daf4c0a7869a20b54ba3
#
_entry.id   b33eb8747259daf4c0a7869a20b54ba3
#
_cell.length_a   1.000
_cell.length_b   1.000
_cell.length_c   1.000
_cell.angle_alpha   90.00
_cell.angle_beta   90.00
_cell.angle_gamma   90.00
#
_symmetry.space_group_name_H-M   'P 1'
#
loop_
_entity.id
_entity.type
_entity.pdbx_description
1 polymer ?
#
loop_
_entity_poly.entity_id
_entity_poly.type
_entity_poly.pdbx_seq_one_letter_code
_entity_poly.pdbx_strand_id
1 'polypeptide(L)'
;MANDMYLNELSSGDCATVCELSNPSHMKRRLQELGMIEGTVVECIGVAPGGELRAYLIRGAVIAIRSSDGMQIRIKPITQGGT
;
A
#
# COMPACT_ATOMS: atom_id res chain seq x y z
N MET A 1 11.73 -1.20 -18.84
CA MET A 1 11.62 -2.12 -17.87
C MET A 1 10.80 -1.67 -16.76
N ALA A 2 9.74 -2.26 -16.53
CA ALA A 2 8.86 -1.86 -15.47
C ALA A 2 9.41 -2.38 -14.16
N ASN A 3 9.47 -1.55 -13.16
CA ASN A 3 9.89 -1.98 -11.86
C ASN A 3 8.63 -2.11 -11.04
N ASP A 4 8.16 -3.33 -10.88
CA ASP A 4 7.02 -3.55 -10.03
C ASP A 4 7.40 -3.30 -8.59
N MET A 5 6.55 -2.59 -7.90
CA MET A 5 6.75 -2.33 -6.49
C MET A 5 5.49 -2.71 -5.75
N TYR A 6 5.65 -3.19 -4.54
CA TYR A 6 4.54 -3.68 -3.74
C TYR A 6 4.38 -2.87 -2.48
N LEU A 7 3.16 -2.87 -1.96
CA LEU A 7 2.81 -2.00 -0.84
C LEU A 7 3.75 -2.14 0.34
N ASN A 8 4.16 -3.36 0.65
CA ASN A 8 5.03 -3.62 1.80
C ASN A 8 6.46 -3.10 1.60
N GLU A 9 6.75 -2.51 0.45
CA GLU A 9 8.07 -1.95 0.21
C GLU A 9 8.13 -0.44 0.45
N LEU A 10 7.00 0.19 0.75
CA LEU A 10 6.99 1.62 1.03
C LEU A 10 7.64 1.91 2.37
N SER A 11 8.44 2.95 2.40
CA SER A 11 9.02 3.44 3.65
C SER A 11 8.08 4.46 4.27
N SER A 12 8.25 4.69 5.56
CA SER A 12 7.44 5.68 6.26
C SER A 12 7.61 7.04 5.57
N GLY A 13 6.52 7.67 5.25
CA GLY A 13 6.51 8.95 4.56
C GLY A 13 6.32 8.86 3.06
N ASP A 14 6.46 7.66 2.48
CA ASP A 14 6.31 7.50 1.04
C ASP A 14 4.86 7.34 0.65
N CYS A 15 4.53 7.83 -0.52
CA CYS A 15 3.18 7.72 -1.09
C CYS A 15 3.24 6.91 -2.38
N ALA A 16 2.13 6.30 -2.71
CA ALA A 16 2.02 5.52 -3.95
C ALA A 16 0.57 5.43 -4.39
N THR A 17 0.39 5.07 -5.65
CA THR A 17 -0.93 4.83 -6.21
C THR A 17 -1.13 3.32 -6.31
N VAL A 18 -2.29 2.85 -5.89
CA VAL A 18 -2.62 1.42 -5.97
C VAL A 18 -2.83 1.05 -7.43
N CYS A 19 -2.18 -0.02 -7.89
CA CYS A 19 -2.32 -0.50 -9.26
C CYS A 19 -3.17 -1.75 -9.35
N GLU A 20 -2.87 -2.73 -8.54
CA GLU A 20 -3.58 -4.01 -8.65
C GLU A 20 -3.47 -4.80 -7.35
N LEU A 21 -4.55 -5.49 -7.00
CA LEU A 21 -4.55 -6.37 -5.85
C LEU A 21 -4.62 -7.81 -6.33
N SER A 22 -3.66 -8.63 -5.92
CA SER A 22 -3.64 -10.05 -6.26
C SER A 22 -3.99 -10.91 -5.05
N ASN A 23 -4.52 -10.30 -4.01
CA ASN A 23 -4.90 -11.02 -2.80
C ASN A 23 -6.04 -11.99 -3.08
N PRO A 24 -6.20 -13.02 -2.24
CA PRO A 24 -7.36 -13.92 -2.37
C PRO A 24 -8.67 -13.13 -2.29
N SER A 25 -9.71 -13.65 -2.91
CA SER A 25 -10.97 -12.94 -3.10
C SER A 25 -11.53 -12.27 -1.85
N HIS A 26 -11.57 -12.98 -0.75
CA HIS A 26 -12.16 -12.41 0.46
C HIS A 26 -11.30 -11.29 1.03
N MET A 27 -9.99 -11.43 0.96
CA MET A 27 -9.09 -10.39 1.45
C MET A 27 -9.11 -9.20 0.49
N LYS A 28 -9.17 -9.47 -0.80
CA LYS A 28 -9.22 -8.42 -1.80
C LYS A 28 -10.46 -7.56 -1.60
N ARG A 29 -11.61 -8.21 -1.39
CA ARG A 29 -12.85 -7.48 -1.17
C ARG A 29 -12.76 -6.63 0.09
N ARG A 30 -12.20 -7.20 1.16
CA ARG A 30 -12.07 -6.48 2.41
C ARG A 30 -11.18 -5.24 2.25
N LEU A 31 -10.06 -5.39 1.57
CA LEU A 31 -9.16 -4.28 1.32
C LEU A 31 -9.84 -3.20 0.47
N GLN A 32 -10.61 -3.62 -0.53
CA GLN A 32 -11.31 -2.68 -1.39
C GLN A 32 -12.37 -1.90 -0.61
N GLU A 33 -13.03 -2.56 0.33
CA GLU A 33 -14.02 -1.89 1.17
C GLU A 33 -13.36 -0.83 2.06
N LEU A 34 -12.11 -1.03 2.39
CA LEU A 34 -11.36 -0.07 3.19
C LEU A 34 -10.77 1.06 2.34
N GLY A 35 -10.93 0.99 1.03
CA GLY A 35 -10.43 2.04 0.15
C GLY A 35 -9.26 1.66 -0.73
N MET A 36 -8.76 0.43 -0.61
CA MET A 36 -7.62 -0.03 -1.39
C MET A 36 -8.09 -0.39 -2.79
N ILE A 37 -8.30 0.62 -3.60
CA ILE A 37 -8.86 0.48 -4.95
C ILE A 37 -7.86 1.01 -5.95
N GLU A 38 -7.84 0.42 -7.13
CA GLU A 38 -6.95 0.89 -8.19
C GLU A 38 -7.10 2.39 -8.39
N GLY A 39 -6.00 3.09 -8.43
CA GLY A 39 -5.98 4.54 -8.60
C GLY A 39 -5.97 5.34 -7.31
N THR A 40 -6.21 4.69 -6.17
CA THR A 40 -6.23 5.39 -4.90
C THR A 40 -4.81 5.65 -4.42
N VAL A 41 -4.60 6.81 -3.82
CA VAL A 41 -3.29 7.15 -3.25
C VAL A 41 -3.23 6.68 -1.82
N VAL A 42 -2.12 6.04 -1.47
CA VAL A 42 -1.88 5.59 -0.10
C VAL A 42 -0.55 6.16 0.38
N GLU A 43 -0.44 6.38 1.67
CA GLU A 43 0.79 6.85 2.27
C GLU A 43 1.17 5.92 3.40
N CYS A 44 2.43 5.49 3.45
CA CYS A 44 2.92 4.69 4.56
C CYS A 44 3.26 5.65 5.69
N ILE A 45 2.59 5.51 6.83
CA ILE A 45 2.81 6.43 7.93
C ILE A 45 3.58 5.81 9.08
N GLY A 46 3.85 4.52 9.02
CA GLY A 46 4.65 3.87 10.04
C GLY A 46 4.96 2.43 9.71
N VAL A 47 6.08 1.97 10.23
CA VAL A 47 6.52 0.59 10.03
C VAL A 47 6.85 0.03 11.41
N ALA A 48 6.22 -1.08 11.78
CA ALA A 48 6.49 -1.71 13.05
C ALA A 48 7.90 -2.32 13.05
N PRO A 49 8.52 -2.48 14.22
CA PRO A 49 9.81 -3.12 14.29
C PRO A 49 9.75 -4.48 13.60
N GLY A 50 10.73 -4.77 12.77
CA GLY A 50 10.76 -6.01 12.03
C GLY A 50 10.08 -5.93 10.67
N GLY A 51 9.29 -4.89 10.43
CA GLY A 51 8.67 -4.66 9.12
C GLY A 51 7.48 -5.53 8.80
N GLU A 52 6.99 -6.32 9.76
CA GLU A 52 5.89 -7.19 9.48
C GLU A 52 4.54 -6.49 9.36
N LEU A 53 4.39 -5.38 10.02
CA LEU A 53 3.14 -4.65 10.02
C LEU A 53 3.43 -3.20 9.70
N ARG A 54 2.65 -2.62 8.81
CA ARG A 54 2.81 -1.23 8.43
C ARG A 54 1.46 -0.53 8.49
N ALA A 55 1.47 0.74 8.84
CA ALA A 55 0.28 1.55 8.89
C ALA A 55 0.22 2.42 7.65
N TYR A 56 -0.94 2.47 7.02
CA TYR A 56 -1.14 3.27 5.82
C TYR A 56 -2.32 4.21 6.00
N LEU A 57 -2.18 5.40 5.45
CA LEU A 57 -3.26 6.37 5.42
C LEU A 57 -3.94 6.25 4.06
N ILE A 58 -5.22 5.92 4.06
CA ILE A 58 -6.00 5.74 2.85
C ILE A 58 -7.32 6.46 3.04
N ARG A 59 -7.57 7.47 2.19
CA ARG A 59 -8.84 8.20 2.24
C ARG A 59 -9.18 8.71 3.64
N GLY A 60 -8.19 9.15 4.36
CA GLY A 60 -8.39 9.71 5.69
C GLY A 60 -8.45 8.70 6.82
N ALA A 61 -8.34 7.42 6.51
CA ALA A 61 -8.37 6.37 7.53
C ALA A 61 -7.00 5.71 7.65
N VAL A 62 -6.63 5.34 8.86
CA VAL A 62 -5.37 4.65 9.10
C VAL A 62 -5.66 3.15 9.19
N ILE A 63 -4.99 2.37 8.37
CA ILE A 63 -5.19 0.92 8.30
C ILE A 63 -3.85 0.23 8.45
N ALA A 64 -3.81 -0.79 9.29
CA ALA A 64 -2.61 -1.60 9.46
C ALA A 64 -2.71 -2.82 8.55
N ILE A 65 -1.66 -3.06 7.76
CA ILE A 65 -1.64 -4.18 6.82
C ILE A 65 -0.35 -4.96 7.03
N ARG A 66 -0.48 -6.28 7.09
CA ARG A 66 0.68 -7.14 7.23
C ARG A 66 1.46 -7.22 5.94
N SER A 67 2.76 -7.45 6.06
CA SER A 67 3.62 -7.58 4.88
C SER A 67 3.13 -8.68 3.95
N SER A 68 2.64 -9.79 4.51
CA SER A 68 2.17 -10.89 3.68
C SER A 68 0.99 -10.49 2.79
N ASP A 69 0.19 -9.54 3.24
CA ASP A 69 -0.91 -9.04 2.43
C ASP A 69 -0.42 -7.91 1.52
N GLY A 70 0.47 -7.08 2.01
CA GLY A 70 1.00 -5.96 1.23
C GLY A 70 1.82 -6.40 0.04
N MET A 71 2.47 -7.55 0.14
CA MET A 71 3.29 -8.05 -0.97
C MET A 71 2.45 -8.51 -2.16
N GLN A 72 1.14 -8.54 -2.00
CA GLN A 72 0.24 -8.91 -3.08
C GLN A 72 -0.50 -7.69 -3.64
N ILE A 73 -0.13 -6.49 -3.20
CA ILE A 73 -0.73 -5.26 -3.69
C ILE A 73 0.34 -4.50 -4.47
N ARG A 74 0.16 -4.43 -5.78
CA ARG A 74 1.13 -3.75 -6.62
C ARG A 74 0.82 -2.25 -6.63
N ILE A 75 1.85 -1.45 -6.51
CA ILE A 75 1.72 0.00 -6.43
C ILE A 75 2.69 0.69 -7.37
N LYS A 76 2.45 1.96 -7.58
CA LYS A 76 3.34 2.82 -8.35
C LYS A 76 3.73 3.97 -7.44
N PRO A 77 5.01 4.10 -7.09
CA PRO A 77 5.45 5.18 -6.20
C PRO A 77 5.16 6.55 -6.78
N ILE A 78 4.81 7.48 -5.92
CA ILE A 78 4.63 8.86 -6.32
C ILE A 78 5.90 9.60 -5.93
N THR A 79 6.55 10.16 -6.95
CA THR A 79 7.77 10.90 -6.70
C THR A 79 7.38 12.30 -6.28
N GLN A 80 7.84 12.68 -5.10
CA GLN A 80 7.54 13.97 -4.70
C GLN A 80 8.52 14.90 -5.13
N GLY A 81 8.63 15.52 -5.67
CA GLY A 81 9.56 16.22 -5.92
C GLY A 81 10.09 16.90 -6.55
N GLY A 82 10.05 16.70 -7.02
CA GLY A 82 10.47 17.28 -7.79
C GLY A 82 11.08 18.38 -7.68
N THR A 83 11.06 18.68 -7.14
CA THR A 83 11.58 19.74 -7.15
C THR A 83 12.44 20.00 -7.11
#